data_f15d0e9a21a878f58880acae63920e22
#
_entry.id   f15d0e9a21a878f58880acae63920e22
#
_cell.length_a   1.000
_cell.length_b   1.000
_cell.length_c   1.000
_cell.angle_alpha   90.00
_cell.angle_beta   90.00
_cell.angle_gamma   90.00
#
_symmetry.space_group_name_H-M   'P 1'
#
loop_
_entity.id
_entity.type
_entity.pdbx_description
1 polymer ?
#
loop_
_entity_poly.entity_id
_entity_poly.type
_entity_poly.pdbx_seq_one_letter_code
_entity_poly.pdbx_strand_id
1 'polypeptide(L)'
;MSIEETGATALGPAIATSVAMAAEGPAGSQVVICTDGLANVGIGNFDDAKTEDEIAKVEEFYEKIGQYAKSKGLTINIVSIIGDECNLESLSKLADMTGGEVERVDPVSLTKNFSNILSNPIIASNVIAKVKLHKGLQFRNEDDANLSQDKSLLVRDIGNVTSTCGFTFEYTLKKIADLVKMEDLDLTQIKSFPF
;
A
#
# COMPACT_ATOMS: atom_id res chain seq x y z
N MET A 1 16.82 30.06 12.42
CA MET A 1 17.13 28.80 13.13
C MET A 1 17.99 28.01 12.15
N SER A 2 19.29 27.81 12.43
CA SER A 2 20.14 26.98 11.59
C SER A 2 19.86 25.53 11.98
N ILE A 3 19.57 24.69 10.99
CA ILE A 3 19.52 23.23 11.16
C ILE A 3 20.95 22.75 11.02
N GLU A 4 21.46 22.09 12.05
CA GLU A 4 22.81 21.48 12.02
C GLU A 4 22.64 19.97 11.85
N GLU A 5 23.45 19.38 10.98
CA GLU A 5 23.51 17.94 10.78
C GLU A 5 24.10 17.27 12.02
N THR A 6 23.42 16.25 12.51
CA THR A 6 23.92 15.43 13.63
C THR A 6 24.01 14.00 13.16
N GLY A 7 24.97 13.41 12.78
CA GLY A 7 25.28 12.04 12.30
C GLY A 7 24.34 10.87 12.68
N ALA A 8 23.08 11.13 13.06
CA ALA A 8 22.11 10.14 13.49
C ALA A 8 20.74 10.41 12.87
N THR A 9 20.06 9.35 12.42
CA THR A 9 18.75 9.41 11.76
C THR A 9 17.68 8.71 12.60
N ALA A 10 16.83 9.50 13.29
CA ALA A 10 15.69 9.02 14.07
C ALA A 10 14.44 8.90 13.22
N LEU A 11 14.47 8.04 12.18
CA LEU A 11 13.41 7.95 11.17
C LEU A 11 12.07 7.49 11.78
N GLY A 12 12.08 6.47 12.63
CA GLY A 12 10.86 5.96 13.24
C GLY A 12 10.09 7.01 14.05
N PRO A 13 10.74 7.73 15.00
CA PRO A 13 10.13 8.85 15.71
C PRO A 13 9.64 9.96 14.78
N ALA A 14 10.39 10.28 13.72
CA ALA A 14 10.01 11.29 12.74
C ALA A 14 8.72 10.89 12.00
N ILE A 15 8.63 9.64 11.53
CA ILE A 15 7.43 9.11 10.88
C ILE A 15 6.23 9.13 11.83
N ALA A 16 6.39 8.62 13.05
CA ALA A 16 5.31 8.60 14.04
C ALA A 16 4.78 10.00 14.34
N THR A 17 5.68 10.97 14.50
CA THR A 17 5.31 12.37 14.76
C THR A 17 4.59 12.98 13.55
N SER A 18 5.13 12.78 12.35
CA SER A 18 4.53 13.31 11.11
C SER A 18 3.13 12.73 10.86
N VAL A 19 2.96 11.43 11.09
CA VAL A 19 1.65 10.76 10.98
C VAL A 19 0.68 11.29 12.04
N ALA A 20 1.13 11.47 13.28
CA ALA A 20 0.28 12.05 14.34
C ALA A 20 -0.17 13.49 14.00
N MET A 21 0.74 14.30 13.47
CA MET A 21 0.40 15.66 13.03
C MET A 21 -0.57 15.66 11.84
N ALA A 22 -0.34 14.81 10.85
CA ALA A 22 -1.21 14.70 9.68
C ALA A 22 -2.61 14.15 10.04
N ALA A 23 -2.71 13.32 11.09
CA ALA A 23 -3.96 12.76 11.56
C ALA A 23 -4.94 13.79 12.18
N GLU A 24 -4.45 14.98 12.52
CA GLU A 24 -5.29 16.12 12.91
C GLU A 24 -5.92 16.83 11.70
N GLY A 25 -5.44 16.52 10.49
CA GLY A 25 -5.97 17.05 9.25
C GLY A 25 -7.15 16.20 8.71
N PRO A 26 -7.71 16.61 7.56
CA PRO A 26 -8.79 15.86 6.91
C PRO A 26 -8.29 14.52 6.35
N ALA A 27 -9.20 13.56 6.16
CA ALA A 27 -8.90 12.34 5.39
C ALA A 27 -8.42 12.71 3.98
N GLY A 28 -7.41 12.00 3.48
CA GLY A 28 -6.70 12.38 2.26
C GLY A 28 -5.46 13.25 2.50
N SER A 29 -5.13 13.58 3.75
CA SER A 29 -3.85 14.22 4.07
C SER A 29 -2.68 13.30 3.74
N GLN A 30 -1.56 13.89 3.35
CA GLN A 30 -0.38 13.14 2.90
C GLN A 30 0.82 13.42 3.81
N VAL A 31 1.60 12.38 4.05
CA VAL A 31 2.92 12.46 4.66
C VAL A 31 3.94 12.07 3.59
N VAL A 32 4.89 12.93 3.31
CA VAL A 32 5.99 12.64 2.38
C VAL A 32 7.28 12.55 3.18
N ILE A 33 7.89 11.37 3.14
CA ILE A 33 9.13 11.07 3.84
C ILE A 33 10.26 11.07 2.83
N CYS A 34 11.25 11.93 3.03
CA CYS A 34 12.48 11.93 2.26
C CYS A 34 13.62 11.44 3.15
N THR A 35 14.30 10.41 2.70
CA THR A 35 15.44 9.85 3.42
C THR A 35 16.50 9.37 2.44
N ASP A 36 17.76 9.53 2.83
CA ASP A 36 18.95 9.06 2.13
C ASP A 36 19.66 7.92 2.89
N GLY A 37 19.12 7.50 4.04
CA GLY A 37 19.78 6.51 4.88
C GLY A 37 18.85 5.71 5.77
N LEU A 38 19.46 4.78 6.50
CA LEU A 38 18.81 3.92 7.49
C LEU A 38 18.43 4.69 8.76
N ALA A 39 17.34 4.26 9.39
CA ALA A 39 17.07 4.61 10.78
C ALA A 39 18.14 3.96 11.68
N ASN A 40 18.93 4.77 12.34
CA ASN A 40 20.03 4.28 13.18
C ASN A 40 19.92 4.67 14.67
N VAL A 41 18.88 5.44 15.03
CA VAL A 41 18.58 5.76 16.44
C VAL A 41 17.07 5.79 16.70
N GLY A 42 16.72 5.51 17.93
CA GLY A 42 15.33 5.56 18.40
C GLY A 42 14.48 4.34 18.05
N ILE A 43 13.19 4.44 18.30
CA ILE A 43 12.24 3.37 18.00
C ILE A 43 12.16 3.17 16.47
N GLY A 44 12.09 1.93 16.02
CA GLY A 44 12.08 1.61 14.59
C GLY A 44 13.47 1.53 13.95
N ASN A 45 14.52 1.52 14.77
CA ASN A 45 15.90 1.34 14.34
C ASN A 45 16.16 -0.16 14.08
N PHE A 46 16.64 -0.48 12.86
CA PHE A 46 17.02 -1.83 12.48
C PHE A 46 18.47 -2.16 12.83
N ASP A 47 19.35 -1.18 13.00
CA ASP A 47 20.76 -1.41 13.30
C ASP A 47 20.98 -2.07 14.65
N ASP A 48 20.09 -1.80 15.61
CA ASP A 48 20.13 -2.41 16.95
C ASP A 48 19.43 -3.78 17.02
N ALA A 49 18.59 -4.10 16.02
CA ALA A 49 17.83 -5.35 15.96
C ALA A 49 18.71 -6.49 15.44
N LYS A 50 19.24 -7.31 16.35
CA LYS A 50 20.16 -8.42 16.04
C LYS A 50 19.50 -9.79 16.09
N THR A 51 18.32 -9.90 16.67
CA THR A 51 17.56 -11.12 16.79
C THR A 51 16.26 -11.05 15.98
N GLU A 52 15.73 -12.20 15.59
CA GLU A 52 14.44 -12.28 14.89
C GLU A 52 13.31 -11.60 15.69
N ASP A 53 13.32 -11.76 17.02
CA ASP A 53 12.33 -11.12 17.91
C ASP A 53 12.45 -9.59 17.93
N GLU A 54 13.66 -9.05 17.84
CA GLU A 54 13.89 -7.60 17.79
C GLU A 54 13.48 -7.04 16.43
N ILE A 55 13.81 -7.73 15.34
CA ILE A 55 13.36 -7.37 13.99
C ILE A 55 11.82 -7.36 13.92
N ALA A 56 11.18 -8.41 14.44
CA ALA A 56 9.72 -8.48 14.48
C ALA A 56 9.07 -7.32 15.25
N LYS A 57 9.68 -6.85 16.34
CA LYS A 57 9.20 -5.67 17.08
C LYS A 57 9.33 -4.38 16.29
N VAL A 58 10.40 -4.23 15.51
CA VAL A 58 10.58 -3.07 14.63
C VAL A 58 9.56 -3.10 13.51
N GLU A 59 9.32 -4.25 12.90
CA GLU A 59 8.28 -4.41 11.88
C GLU A 59 6.88 -4.14 12.44
N GLU A 60 6.55 -4.66 13.61
CA GLU A 60 5.28 -4.41 14.30
C GLU A 60 5.06 -2.91 14.59
N PHE A 61 6.14 -2.18 14.92
CA PHE A 61 6.07 -0.74 15.12
C PHE A 61 5.65 0.00 13.84
N TYR A 62 6.29 -0.31 12.70
CA TYR A 62 5.92 0.31 11.42
C TYR A 62 4.52 -0.12 10.96
N GLU A 63 4.15 -1.38 11.18
CA GLU A 63 2.81 -1.87 10.87
C GLU A 63 1.72 -1.12 11.65
N LYS A 64 1.92 -0.91 12.95
CA LYS A 64 0.99 -0.12 13.80
C LYS A 64 0.84 1.31 13.31
N ILE A 65 1.93 1.95 12.88
CA ILE A 65 1.87 3.29 12.29
C ILE A 65 1.06 3.27 10.99
N GLY A 66 1.30 2.28 10.11
CA GLY A 66 0.58 2.13 8.86
C GLY A 66 -0.92 1.90 9.08
N GLN A 67 -1.29 1.02 10.00
CA GLN A 67 -2.68 0.77 10.38
C GLN A 67 -3.36 2.04 10.93
N TYR A 68 -2.66 2.78 11.79
CA TYR A 68 -3.17 4.04 12.33
C TYR A 68 -3.36 5.07 11.22
N ALA A 69 -2.35 5.28 10.37
CA ALA A 69 -2.42 6.20 9.23
C ALA A 69 -3.59 5.84 8.29
N LYS A 70 -3.73 4.56 7.95
CA LYS A 70 -4.83 4.04 7.14
C LYS A 70 -6.19 4.32 7.80
N SER A 71 -6.32 4.09 9.09
CA SER A 71 -7.57 4.35 9.84
C SER A 71 -7.99 5.82 9.83
N LYS A 72 -7.02 6.73 9.67
CA LYS A 72 -7.22 8.18 9.54
C LYS A 72 -7.38 8.64 8.09
N GLY A 73 -7.29 7.72 7.12
CA GLY A 73 -7.35 8.05 5.70
C GLY A 73 -6.13 8.84 5.22
N LEU A 74 -4.96 8.64 5.86
CA LEU A 74 -3.71 9.26 5.44
C LEU A 74 -3.03 8.42 4.36
N THR A 75 -2.23 9.08 3.53
CA THR A 75 -1.31 8.43 2.59
C THR A 75 0.12 8.76 2.97
N ILE A 76 0.99 7.76 2.97
CA ILE A 76 2.42 7.92 3.26
C ILE A 76 3.21 7.62 1.99
N ASN A 77 3.84 8.64 1.44
CA ASN A 77 4.74 8.53 0.29
C ASN A 77 6.19 8.57 0.76
N ILE A 78 7.03 7.75 0.15
CA ILE A 78 8.44 7.63 0.52
C ILE A 78 9.29 7.95 -0.69
N VAL A 79 10.19 8.89 -0.50
CA VAL A 79 11.21 9.29 -1.47
C VAL A 79 12.55 8.90 -0.91
N SER A 80 13.10 7.79 -1.42
CA SER A 80 14.45 7.34 -1.09
C SER A 80 15.45 7.98 -2.05
N ILE A 81 16.36 8.79 -1.51
CA ILE A 81 17.44 9.39 -2.28
C ILE A 81 18.50 8.32 -2.50
N ILE A 82 19.02 8.22 -3.72
CA ILE A 82 20.08 7.26 -4.08
C ILE A 82 21.33 7.61 -3.26
N GLY A 83 21.68 6.74 -2.34
CA GLY A 83 22.80 6.84 -1.41
C GLY A 83 23.04 5.50 -0.75
N ASP A 84 23.25 5.49 0.56
CA ASP A 84 23.39 4.28 1.35
C ASP A 84 22.10 3.45 1.43
N GLU A 85 22.21 2.20 1.88
CA GLU A 85 21.08 1.28 1.95
C GLU A 85 20.00 1.78 2.93
N CYS A 86 18.82 2.11 2.40
CA CYS A 86 17.62 2.28 3.22
C CYS A 86 16.92 0.93 3.38
N ASN A 87 16.37 0.64 4.55
CA ASN A 87 15.47 -0.52 4.71
C ASN A 87 14.13 -0.23 4.01
N LEU A 88 14.15 -0.29 2.67
CA LEU A 88 12.99 0.00 1.84
C LEU A 88 11.87 -1.02 2.03
N GLU A 89 12.16 -2.23 2.52
CA GLU A 89 11.14 -3.27 2.67
C GLU A 89 10.07 -2.87 3.68
N SER A 90 10.45 -2.47 4.89
CA SER A 90 9.51 -2.04 5.92
C SER A 90 8.83 -0.71 5.58
N LEU A 91 9.58 0.20 4.95
CA LEU A 91 9.02 1.46 4.47
C LEU A 91 8.05 1.25 3.32
N SER A 92 8.32 0.30 2.41
CA SER A 92 7.38 -0.06 1.33
C SER A 92 6.08 -0.62 1.87
N LYS A 93 6.13 -1.50 2.88
CA LYS A 93 4.92 -2.00 3.55
C LYS A 93 4.07 -0.84 4.11
N LEU A 94 4.73 0.18 4.69
CA LEU A 94 4.05 1.36 5.24
C LEU A 94 3.34 2.18 4.15
N ALA A 95 4.00 2.40 3.01
CA ALA A 95 3.40 3.08 1.86
C ALA A 95 2.24 2.25 1.28
N ASP A 96 2.44 0.97 1.02
CA ASP A 96 1.44 0.05 0.45
C ASP A 96 0.16 0.01 1.31
N MET A 97 0.29 -0.05 2.64
CA MET A 97 -0.84 -0.07 3.56
C MET A 97 -1.71 1.18 3.47
N THR A 98 -1.15 2.31 3.08
CA THR A 98 -1.80 3.61 3.03
C THR A 98 -2.15 4.07 1.61
N GLY A 99 -1.87 3.25 0.60
CA GLY A 99 -2.06 3.58 -0.81
C GLY A 99 -1.09 4.66 -1.31
N GLY A 100 0.09 4.74 -0.70
CA GLY A 100 1.17 5.62 -1.12
C GLY A 100 2.15 4.95 -2.07
N GLU A 101 3.15 5.71 -2.48
CA GLU A 101 4.18 5.29 -3.43
C GLU A 101 5.56 5.34 -2.80
N VAL A 102 6.46 4.47 -3.27
CA VAL A 102 7.88 4.50 -2.92
C VAL A 102 8.66 4.83 -4.19
N GLU A 103 9.30 5.98 -4.19
CA GLU A 103 10.16 6.40 -5.29
C GLU A 103 11.63 6.41 -4.86
N ARG A 104 12.49 5.83 -5.69
CA ARG A 104 13.94 5.94 -5.54
C ARG A 104 14.46 6.96 -6.53
N VAL A 105 15.02 8.05 -6.03
CA VAL A 105 15.34 9.20 -6.85
C VAL A 105 16.82 9.62 -6.74
N ASP A 106 17.33 10.13 -7.85
CA ASP A 106 18.57 10.88 -7.86
C ASP A 106 18.34 12.28 -7.25
N PRO A 107 19.26 12.82 -6.43
CA PRO A 107 19.13 14.16 -5.84
C PRO A 107 18.79 15.26 -6.85
N VAL A 108 19.30 15.16 -8.09
CA VAL A 108 19.00 16.11 -9.17
C VAL A 108 17.53 16.09 -9.59
N SER A 109 16.87 14.94 -9.46
CA SER A 109 15.47 14.75 -9.84
C SER A 109 14.46 14.99 -8.70
N LEU A 110 14.94 15.23 -7.49
CA LEU A 110 14.13 15.34 -6.27
C LEU A 110 12.98 16.34 -6.40
N THR A 111 13.25 17.54 -6.91
CA THR A 111 12.22 18.60 -7.10
C THR A 111 11.09 18.12 -8.02
N LYS A 112 11.42 17.40 -9.09
CA LYS A 112 10.43 16.88 -10.05
C LYS A 112 9.57 15.81 -9.41
N ASN A 113 10.16 14.89 -8.66
CA ASN A 113 9.45 13.80 -8.00
C ASN A 113 8.52 14.35 -6.91
N PHE A 114 8.98 15.29 -6.10
CA PHE A 114 8.13 15.99 -5.15
C PHE A 114 6.95 16.70 -5.82
N SER A 115 7.20 17.40 -6.91
CA SER A 115 6.14 18.05 -7.67
C SER A 115 5.11 17.05 -8.20
N ASN A 116 5.54 15.87 -8.64
CA ASN A 116 4.65 14.82 -9.12
C ASN A 116 3.76 14.29 -7.99
N ILE A 117 4.33 13.96 -6.83
CA ILE A 117 3.58 13.49 -5.65
C ILE A 117 2.52 14.52 -5.25
N LEU A 118 2.90 15.79 -5.15
CA LEU A 118 2.00 16.86 -4.74
C LEU A 118 0.94 17.22 -5.81
N SER A 119 1.23 16.97 -7.08
CA SER A 119 0.30 17.24 -8.18
C SER A 119 -0.73 16.13 -8.41
N ASN A 120 -0.60 14.98 -7.74
CA ASN A 120 -1.54 13.87 -7.84
C ASN A 120 -2.37 13.74 -6.54
N PRO A 121 -3.38 14.59 -6.34
CA PRO A 121 -4.13 14.63 -5.10
C PRO A 121 -4.97 13.37 -4.92
N ILE A 122 -5.20 13.01 -3.66
CA ILE A 122 -6.14 11.95 -3.30
C ILE A 122 -7.55 12.44 -3.63
N ILE A 123 -8.25 11.70 -4.49
CA ILE A 123 -9.62 12.02 -4.94
C ILE A 123 -10.68 11.27 -4.12
N ALA A 124 -10.33 10.17 -3.50
CA ALA A 124 -11.19 9.44 -2.58
C ALA A 124 -10.34 8.66 -1.56
N SER A 125 -10.85 8.51 -0.34
CA SER A 125 -10.23 7.76 0.75
C SER A 125 -11.12 6.60 1.20
N ASN A 126 -10.50 5.56 1.80
CA ASN A 126 -11.18 4.36 2.30
C ASN A 126 -12.01 3.66 1.21
N VAL A 127 -11.46 3.58 0.00
CA VAL A 127 -12.12 2.97 -1.16
C VAL A 127 -12.04 1.45 -1.07
N ILE A 128 -13.20 0.80 -1.18
CA ILE A 128 -13.31 -0.66 -1.28
C ILE A 128 -13.81 -1.00 -2.67
N ALA A 129 -12.99 -1.70 -3.44
CA ALA A 129 -13.37 -2.22 -4.74
C ALA A 129 -14.11 -3.57 -4.59
N LYS A 130 -15.25 -3.69 -5.26
CA LYS A 130 -16.00 -4.94 -5.37
C LYS A 130 -16.16 -5.29 -6.84
N VAL A 131 -15.53 -6.36 -7.25
CA VAL A 131 -15.59 -6.85 -8.63
C VAL A 131 -16.33 -8.18 -8.65
N LYS A 132 -17.43 -8.25 -9.40
CA LYS A 132 -18.23 -9.45 -9.53
C LYS A 132 -18.11 -9.98 -10.97
N LEU A 133 -17.64 -11.20 -11.08
CA LEU A 133 -17.58 -11.93 -12.36
C LEU A 133 -18.89 -12.64 -12.65
N HIS A 134 -19.08 -13.00 -13.92
CA HIS A 134 -20.15 -13.90 -14.32
C HIS A 134 -20.01 -15.26 -13.62
N LYS A 135 -21.12 -15.95 -13.35
CA LYS A 135 -21.18 -17.24 -12.62
C LYS A 135 -20.22 -18.31 -13.19
N GLY A 136 -19.96 -18.30 -14.50
CA GLY A 136 -19.06 -19.22 -15.17
C GLY A 136 -17.56 -18.90 -15.04
N LEU A 137 -17.23 -17.75 -14.47
CA LEU A 137 -15.86 -17.28 -14.27
C LEU A 137 -15.47 -17.36 -12.79
N GLN A 138 -14.17 -17.43 -12.54
CA GLN A 138 -13.61 -17.34 -11.19
C GLN A 138 -12.30 -16.55 -11.21
N PHE A 139 -12.03 -15.84 -10.13
CA PHE A 139 -10.73 -15.22 -9.92
C PHE A 139 -9.65 -16.28 -9.72
N ARG A 140 -8.43 -15.95 -10.10
CA ARG A 140 -7.21 -16.73 -9.83
C ARG A 140 -6.08 -15.82 -9.34
N ASN A 141 -5.12 -16.42 -8.65
CA ASN A 141 -3.96 -15.71 -8.09
C ASN A 141 -4.34 -14.55 -7.14
N GLU A 142 -5.49 -14.68 -6.48
CA GLU A 142 -6.00 -13.75 -5.48
C GLU A 142 -6.02 -14.43 -4.10
N ASP A 143 -5.88 -13.63 -3.04
CA ASP A 143 -6.00 -14.12 -1.68
C ASP A 143 -7.44 -14.61 -1.41
N ASP A 144 -7.58 -15.83 -0.94
CA ASP A 144 -8.89 -16.43 -0.62
C ASP A 144 -9.66 -15.62 0.44
N ALA A 145 -8.97 -14.86 1.31
CA ALA A 145 -9.61 -13.96 2.27
C ALA A 145 -10.42 -12.83 1.61
N ASN A 146 -10.03 -12.44 0.40
CA ASN A 146 -10.68 -11.39 -0.38
C ASN A 146 -11.75 -11.91 -1.35
N LEU A 147 -11.93 -13.23 -1.41
CA LEU A 147 -12.82 -13.87 -2.37
C LEU A 147 -14.07 -14.44 -1.72
N SER A 148 -15.18 -14.44 -2.47
CA SER A 148 -16.34 -15.25 -2.12
C SER A 148 -16.01 -16.74 -2.23
N GLN A 149 -16.81 -17.60 -1.56
CA GLN A 149 -16.62 -19.04 -1.56
C GLN A 149 -16.60 -19.66 -2.97
N ASP A 150 -17.40 -19.12 -3.90
CA ASP A 150 -17.48 -19.55 -5.30
C ASP A 150 -16.45 -18.84 -6.21
N LYS A 151 -15.56 -18.02 -5.63
CA LYS A 151 -14.51 -17.22 -6.31
C LYS A 151 -15.03 -16.33 -7.44
N SER A 152 -16.29 -15.90 -7.38
CA SER A 152 -16.88 -14.99 -8.37
C SER A 152 -16.92 -13.53 -7.94
N LEU A 153 -16.74 -13.23 -6.64
CA LEU A 153 -16.69 -11.90 -6.09
C LEU A 153 -15.35 -11.66 -5.41
N LEU A 154 -14.67 -10.61 -5.85
CA LEU A 154 -13.46 -10.07 -5.21
C LEU A 154 -13.83 -8.80 -4.45
N VAL A 155 -13.44 -8.73 -3.19
CA VAL A 155 -13.53 -7.51 -2.36
C VAL A 155 -12.12 -7.12 -1.97
N ARG A 156 -11.64 -5.97 -2.46
CA ARG A 156 -10.28 -5.49 -2.19
C ARG A 156 -10.34 -4.11 -1.56
N ASP A 157 -9.68 -3.96 -0.43
CA ASP A 157 -9.44 -2.65 0.17
C ASP A 157 -8.32 -1.94 -0.60
N ILE A 158 -8.68 -0.87 -1.30
CA ILE A 158 -7.75 -0.06 -2.10
C ILE A 158 -7.14 1.07 -1.23
N GLY A 159 -7.83 1.47 -0.16
CA GLY A 159 -7.40 2.60 0.66
C GLY A 159 -7.67 3.95 0.00
N ASN A 160 -6.66 4.79 -0.09
CA ASN A 160 -6.75 6.08 -0.76
C ASN A 160 -6.45 5.94 -2.25
N VAL A 161 -7.17 6.66 -3.09
CA VAL A 161 -7.00 6.63 -4.54
C VAL A 161 -6.75 8.00 -5.11
N THR A 162 -5.86 8.06 -6.09
CA THR A 162 -5.57 9.22 -6.92
C THR A 162 -6.18 9.05 -8.31
N SER A 163 -6.06 10.06 -9.17
CA SER A 163 -6.57 9.97 -10.55
C SER A 163 -5.86 8.93 -11.41
N THR A 164 -4.66 8.51 -11.01
CA THR A 164 -3.83 7.53 -11.72
C THR A 164 -3.90 6.13 -11.10
N CYS A 165 -4.61 5.97 -9.99
CA CYS A 165 -4.74 4.69 -9.31
C CYS A 165 -5.49 3.69 -10.17
N GLY A 166 -4.93 2.49 -10.32
CA GLY A 166 -5.56 1.36 -11.01
C GLY A 166 -5.17 0.07 -10.32
N PHE A 167 -5.98 -0.96 -10.49
CA PHE A 167 -5.61 -2.29 -10.05
C PHE A 167 -5.95 -3.33 -11.11
N THR A 168 -5.22 -4.42 -11.08
CA THR A 168 -5.39 -5.56 -11.98
C THR A 168 -5.87 -6.78 -11.21
N PHE A 169 -6.54 -7.67 -11.91
CA PHE A 169 -6.94 -8.97 -11.38
C PHE A 169 -6.90 -10.00 -12.49
N GLU A 170 -6.75 -11.26 -12.10
CA GLU A 170 -6.75 -12.38 -13.06
C GLU A 170 -7.99 -13.23 -12.86
N TYR A 171 -8.52 -13.74 -13.95
CA TYR A 171 -9.67 -14.62 -13.93
C TYR A 171 -9.53 -15.77 -14.94
N THR A 172 -10.32 -16.81 -14.75
CA THR A 172 -10.40 -17.97 -15.64
C THR A 172 -11.81 -18.53 -15.68
N LEU A 173 -12.09 -19.38 -16.67
CA LEU A 173 -13.31 -20.19 -16.70
C LEU A 173 -13.31 -21.20 -15.55
N LYS A 174 -14.45 -21.40 -14.90
CA LYS A 174 -14.66 -22.53 -13.99
C LYS A 174 -14.54 -23.85 -14.77
N LYS A 175 -14.18 -24.93 -14.09
CA LYS A 175 -14.10 -26.25 -14.71
C LYS A 175 -15.49 -26.66 -15.26
N ILE A 176 -15.52 -27.31 -16.40
CA ILE A 176 -16.77 -27.76 -17.04
C ILE A 176 -17.62 -28.60 -16.07
N ALA A 177 -16.98 -29.48 -15.27
CA ALA A 177 -17.66 -30.27 -14.26
C ALA A 177 -18.39 -29.45 -13.19
N ASP A 178 -17.90 -28.24 -12.89
CA ASP A 178 -18.53 -27.32 -11.93
C ASP A 178 -19.63 -26.49 -12.61
N LEU A 179 -19.43 -26.12 -13.88
CA LEU A 179 -20.43 -25.41 -14.67
C LEU A 179 -21.70 -26.24 -14.91
N VAL A 180 -21.55 -27.53 -15.19
CA VAL A 180 -22.68 -28.46 -15.42
C VAL A 180 -23.55 -28.66 -14.17
N LYS A 181 -22.97 -28.49 -12.98
CA LYS A 181 -23.70 -28.57 -11.70
C LYS A 181 -24.52 -27.30 -11.36
N MET A 182 -24.34 -26.23 -12.10
CA MET A 182 -25.06 -24.97 -11.89
C MET A 182 -26.43 -25.04 -12.57
N GLU A 183 -27.49 -25.26 -11.80
CA GLU A 183 -28.86 -25.39 -12.30
C GLU A 183 -29.35 -24.13 -13.06
N ASP A 184 -28.79 -22.96 -12.74
CA ASP A 184 -29.18 -21.67 -13.34
C ASP A 184 -28.31 -21.26 -14.56
N LEU A 185 -27.42 -22.12 -15.07
CA LEU A 185 -26.51 -21.79 -16.14
C LEU A 185 -26.83 -22.60 -17.39
N ASP A 186 -27.54 -22.01 -18.35
CA ASP A 186 -27.75 -22.62 -19.67
C ASP A 186 -26.54 -22.36 -20.56
N LEU A 187 -25.64 -23.34 -20.63
CA LEU A 187 -24.42 -23.27 -21.42
C LEU A 187 -24.69 -23.17 -22.93
N THR A 188 -25.90 -23.54 -23.40
CA THR A 188 -26.25 -23.49 -24.82
C THR A 188 -26.52 -22.08 -25.32
N GLN A 189 -26.89 -21.18 -24.42
CA GLN A 189 -27.22 -19.78 -24.72
C GLN A 189 -26.05 -18.82 -24.52
N ILE A 190 -24.95 -19.25 -23.89
CA ILE A 190 -23.80 -18.42 -23.67
C ILE A 190 -22.94 -18.32 -24.91
N LYS A 191 -23.09 -17.24 -25.66
CA LYS A 191 -22.24 -16.94 -26.83
C LYS A 191 -20.93 -16.24 -26.42
N SER A 192 -20.94 -15.50 -25.31
CA SER A 192 -19.79 -14.82 -24.74
C SER A 192 -20.04 -14.58 -23.26
N PHE A 193 -18.97 -14.54 -22.44
CA PHE A 193 -19.10 -14.09 -21.06
C PHE A 193 -19.04 -12.56 -21.04
N PRO A 194 -20.07 -11.87 -20.54
CA PRO A 194 -20.01 -10.42 -20.36
C PRO A 194 -19.03 -10.06 -19.26
N PHE A 195 -18.25 -9.03 -19.47
CA PHE A 195 -17.35 -8.39 -18.49
C PHE A 195 -18.09 -7.23 -17.85
#